data_fd24e7124b28ff2a19fe9d963db09e1a
#
_entry.id   fd24e7124b28ff2a19fe9d963db09e1a
#
_cell.length_a   1.000
_cell.length_b   1.000
_cell.length_c   1.000
_cell.angle_alpha   90.00
_cell.angle_beta   90.00
_cell.angle_gamma   90.00
#
_symmetry.space_group_name_H-M   'P 1'
#
loop_
_entity.id
_entity.type
_entity.pdbx_description
1 polymer ?
#
loop_
_entity_poly.entity_id
_entity_poly.type
_entity_poly.pdbx_seq_one_letter_code
_entity_poly.pdbx_strand_id
1 'polypeptide(L)'
;FYRPLPPFVHHAVELFRFGTRGYEKNIIAVIVLGLLGTLLGMVTPQATAILVNDAIPDSDRILLWQIGLVLVATAIGKSAFGMAQAILSLRVENAADSSLQPAVWDRLLKLKPAFFRSYSSGDLLTRLMAVSQIRSQLSGATQRTLLSAVFSLLNLALMFVYSWQLALVGMGLTLIAVIVTVVSSTLLVRKERQQEAGDGEINGLTIELINGVSKLRVSAAEGRAFAAWAKKYSHHIKLKADIKRIDDSVSVFNEALPLVSSILLFWFAILFIEMAQSTGDSGLNMGTFIAFNSAFGTFISGVTDLSNTVTDVLGIVPLWERAKPIVQGTPESDPTKADPGRLTGKIVLDRVIFRYREDGPLILNDVSIHVEPGEFIAIVGPSGSGKSTVFRLLLGFETPASGTIYYDGQDLAGLDVQAVRRQLGVVLQNGRINSGSMFDNITCGALVTLEEAWEAARMAGLAADIEQMPMGMHTVISEGGTNLSGGQRQRLLIARAMVVKPKIILMDEATSALDNRTQAIVTESLDKLNATRVVISHRLSTIRNADRIYVIESGRLVEVGSFEELVCRGGLFARLVARQLE
;
A
#
# COMPACT_ATOMS: atom_id res chain seq x y z
N PHE A 1 10.78 2.46 16.50
CA PHE A 1 9.50 1.95 17.06
C PHE A 1 8.36 2.65 16.36
N TYR A 2 7.46 1.91 15.75
CA TYR A 2 6.27 2.41 15.08
C TYR A 2 5.01 1.98 15.85
N ARG A 3 3.91 2.69 15.62
CA ARG A 3 2.60 2.33 16.18
C ARG A 3 1.85 1.49 15.14
N PRO A 4 1.33 0.29 15.48
CA PRO A 4 0.53 -0.50 14.54
C PRO A 4 -0.77 0.22 14.19
N LEU A 5 -1.26 0.03 12.96
CA LEU A 5 -2.57 0.52 12.56
C LEU A 5 -3.68 -0.12 13.40
N PRO A 6 -4.73 0.64 13.75
CA PRO A 6 -5.90 0.07 14.40
C PRO A 6 -6.53 -1.04 13.54
N PRO A 7 -7.22 -2.02 14.15
CA PRO A 7 -7.76 -3.18 13.44
C PRO A 7 -8.73 -2.77 12.32
N PHE A 8 -9.50 -1.73 12.54
CA PHE A 8 -10.48 -1.22 11.56
C PHE A 8 -10.22 0.27 11.31
N VAL A 9 -10.05 0.63 10.03
CA VAL A 9 -9.96 2.00 9.53
C VAL A 9 -11.02 2.16 8.44
N HIS A 10 -12.05 2.97 8.70
CA HIS A 10 -13.17 3.11 7.77
C HIS A 10 -12.96 4.23 6.75
N HIS A 11 -12.28 5.31 7.14
CA HIS A 11 -12.13 6.51 6.33
C HIS A 11 -10.68 7.02 6.27
N ALA A 12 -10.34 7.69 5.17
CA ALA A 12 -9.02 8.32 5.01
C ALA A 12 -8.70 9.34 6.13
N VAL A 13 -9.72 10.00 6.70
CA VAL A 13 -9.57 10.94 7.81
C VAL A 13 -9.05 10.26 9.08
N GLU A 14 -9.41 8.99 9.31
CA GLU A 14 -8.91 8.22 10.46
C GLU A 14 -7.41 7.92 10.32
N LEU A 15 -6.94 7.68 9.08
CA LEU A 15 -5.51 7.56 8.79
C LEU A 15 -4.77 8.86 9.12
N PHE A 16 -5.32 9.99 8.70
CA PHE A 16 -4.74 11.30 9.00
C PHE A 16 -4.69 11.55 10.51
N ARG A 17 -5.79 11.30 11.22
CA ARG A 17 -5.84 11.41 12.69
C ARG A 17 -4.85 10.47 13.39
N PHE A 18 -4.68 9.25 12.87
CA PHE A 18 -3.68 8.32 13.38
C PHE A 18 -2.25 8.85 13.21
N GLY A 19 -1.93 9.36 12.02
CA GLY A 19 -0.60 9.91 11.71
C GLY A 19 -0.26 11.18 12.50
N THR A 20 -1.26 12.02 12.78
CA THR A 20 -1.08 13.31 13.48
C THR A 20 -1.24 13.22 14.99
N ARG A 21 -1.54 12.05 15.54
CA ARG A 21 -1.75 11.87 16.98
C ARG A 21 -0.51 12.20 17.79
N GLY A 22 -0.65 13.12 18.75
CA GLY A 22 0.44 13.67 19.57
C GLY A 22 0.97 15.01 19.07
N TYR A 23 0.47 15.49 17.90
CA TYR A 23 0.81 16.80 17.34
C TYR A 23 -0.40 17.75 17.31
N GLU A 24 -1.43 17.48 18.13
CA GLU A 24 -2.66 18.28 18.20
C GLU A 24 -2.36 19.75 18.54
N LYS A 25 -1.38 20.01 19.43
CA LYS A 25 -0.94 21.38 19.78
C LYS A 25 -0.38 22.12 18.56
N ASN A 26 0.36 21.43 17.70
CA ASN A 26 0.92 22.03 16.49
C ASN A 26 -0.18 22.33 15.47
N ILE A 27 -1.19 21.48 15.34
CA ILE A 27 -2.36 21.71 14.49
C ILE A 27 -3.15 22.92 14.98
N ILE A 28 -3.40 23.03 16.29
CA ILE A 28 -4.05 24.21 16.90
C ILE A 28 -3.23 25.47 16.64
N ALA A 29 -1.90 25.41 16.80
CA ALA A 29 -1.03 26.54 16.53
C ALA A 29 -1.06 26.97 15.05
N VAL A 30 -1.13 26.02 14.10
CA VAL A 30 -1.31 26.31 12.66
C VAL A 30 -2.61 27.07 12.41
N ILE A 31 -3.71 26.64 13.06
CA ILE A 31 -5.02 27.30 12.94
C ILE A 31 -4.96 28.72 13.53
N VAL A 32 -4.39 28.88 14.72
CA VAL A 32 -4.28 30.19 15.39
C VAL A 32 -3.42 31.17 14.59
N LEU A 33 -2.27 30.70 14.07
CA LEU A 33 -1.40 31.52 13.22
C LEU A 33 -2.08 31.92 11.91
N GLY A 34 -2.85 31.02 11.32
CA GLY A 34 -3.67 31.30 10.13
C GLY A 34 -4.72 32.37 10.41
N LEU A 35 -5.42 32.29 11.55
CA LEU A 35 -6.38 33.30 11.99
C LEU A 35 -5.72 34.66 12.19
N LEU A 36 -4.62 34.70 12.93
CA LEU A 36 -3.88 35.95 13.19
C LEU A 36 -3.37 36.58 11.88
N GLY A 37 -2.85 35.78 10.97
CA GLY A 37 -2.41 36.24 9.65
C GLY A 37 -3.55 36.81 8.80
N THR A 38 -4.75 36.25 8.90
CA THR A 38 -5.94 36.75 8.18
C THR A 38 -6.47 38.04 8.80
N LEU A 39 -6.58 38.09 10.14
CA LEU A 39 -6.99 39.30 10.84
C LEU A 39 -6.03 40.47 10.54
N LEU A 40 -4.72 40.21 10.53
CA LEU A 40 -3.73 41.21 10.14
C LEU A 40 -3.91 41.65 8.69
N GLY A 41 -4.27 40.71 7.79
CA GLY A 41 -4.57 41.01 6.38
C GLY A 41 -5.77 41.92 6.17
N MET A 42 -6.76 41.91 7.08
CA MET A 42 -7.94 42.81 7.01
C MET A 42 -7.62 44.28 7.28
N VAL A 43 -6.44 44.57 7.87
CA VAL A 43 -5.96 45.96 8.04
C VAL A 43 -5.69 46.63 6.69
N THR A 44 -5.28 45.87 5.68
CA THR A 44 -4.92 46.44 4.35
C THR A 44 -6.08 47.12 3.66
N PRO A 45 -7.30 46.54 3.50
CA PRO A 45 -8.45 47.27 2.93
C PRO A 45 -8.81 48.54 3.70
N GLN A 46 -8.80 48.49 5.04
CA GLN A 46 -9.14 49.63 5.87
C GLN A 46 -8.09 50.76 5.76
N ALA A 47 -6.81 50.42 5.82
CA ALA A 47 -5.72 51.37 5.62
C ALA A 47 -5.79 52.05 4.24
N THR A 48 -6.16 51.27 3.21
CA THR A 48 -6.35 51.82 1.85
C THR A 48 -7.54 52.79 1.80
N ALA A 49 -8.64 52.50 2.52
CA ALA A 49 -9.79 53.39 2.58
C ALA A 49 -9.42 54.75 3.21
N ILE A 50 -8.73 54.75 4.35
CA ILE A 50 -8.28 55.96 5.04
C ILE A 50 -7.28 56.72 4.17
N LEU A 51 -6.38 56.03 3.49
CA LEU A 51 -5.41 56.63 2.57
C LEU A 51 -6.10 57.45 1.48
N VAL A 52 -7.14 56.89 0.86
CA VAL A 52 -7.82 57.51 -0.29
C VAL A 52 -8.86 58.54 0.14
N ASN A 53 -9.55 58.34 1.29
CA ASN A 53 -10.60 59.25 1.73
C ASN A 53 -10.07 60.49 2.48
N ASP A 54 -9.00 60.29 3.27
CA ASP A 54 -8.55 61.29 4.22
C ASP A 54 -7.12 61.81 3.90
N ALA A 55 -6.14 60.90 3.81
CA ALA A 55 -4.72 61.28 3.69
C ALA A 55 -4.38 61.98 2.35
N ILE A 56 -4.94 61.52 1.24
CA ILE A 56 -4.66 62.10 -0.11
C ILE A 56 -5.39 63.42 -0.31
N PRO A 57 -6.73 63.57 -0.05
CA PRO A 57 -7.44 64.80 -0.21
C PRO A 57 -6.91 65.92 0.68
N ASP A 58 -6.59 65.63 1.97
CA ASP A 58 -6.11 66.60 2.92
C ASP A 58 -4.60 66.89 2.77
N SER A 59 -3.91 66.20 1.87
CA SER A 59 -2.44 66.30 1.67
C SER A 59 -1.64 66.10 2.96
N ASP A 60 -2.18 65.31 3.91
CA ASP A 60 -1.55 65.06 5.22
C ASP A 60 -0.39 64.07 5.09
N ARG A 61 0.82 64.62 5.01
CA ARG A 61 2.06 63.83 4.89
C ARG A 61 2.34 62.95 6.10
N ILE A 62 1.89 63.37 7.29
CA ILE A 62 2.13 62.62 8.54
C ILE A 62 1.26 61.38 8.54
N LEU A 63 -0.03 61.54 8.25
CA LEU A 63 -0.97 60.44 8.14
C LEU A 63 -0.54 59.43 7.05
N LEU A 64 -0.05 59.94 5.92
CA LEU A 64 0.45 59.09 4.80
C LEU A 64 1.66 58.24 5.27
N TRP A 65 2.62 58.81 6.00
CA TRP A 65 3.74 58.05 6.56
C TRP A 65 3.30 57.05 7.61
N GLN A 66 2.35 57.37 8.46
CA GLN A 66 1.79 56.44 9.46
C GLN A 66 1.11 55.26 8.81
N ILE A 67 0.25 55.47 7.81
CA ILE A 67 -0.42 54.41 7.07
C ILE A 67 0.61 53.54 6.34
N GLY A 68 1.61 54.16 5.69
CA GLY A 68 2.69 53.42 5.02
C GLY A 68 3.45 52.49 5.99
N LEU A 69 3.76 52.99 7.19
CA LEU A 69 4.45 52.22 8.21
C LEU A 69 3.58 51.07 8.75
N VAL A 70 2.27 51.31 8.94
CA VAL A 70 1.30 50.26 9.32
C VAL A 70 1.20 49.18 8.23
N LEU A 71 1.14 49.57 6.96
CA LEU A 71 1.11 48.59 5.86
C LEU A 71 2.38 47.74 5.77
N VAL A 72 3.55 48.35 5.97
CA VAL A 72 4.82 47.61 6.00
C VAL A 72 4.86 46.68 7.22
N ALA A 73 4.45 47.14 8.39
CA ALA A 73 4.40 46.32 9.60
C ALA A 73 3.43 45.13 9.45
N THR A 74 2.26 45.34 8.83
CA THR A 74 1.29 44.28 8.54
C THR A 74 1.83 43.26 7.52
N ALA A 75 2.55 43.72 6.50
CA ALA A 75 3.17 42.84 5.51
C ALA A 75 4.25 41.95 6.17
N ILE A 76 5.12 42.53 6.99
CA ILE A 76 6.14 41.77 7.73
C ILE A 76 5.48 40.79 8.72
N GLY A 77 4.49 41.24 9.48
CA GLY A 77 3.76 40.39 10.43
C GLY A 77 3.07 39.20 9.74
N LYS A 78 2.38 39.47 8.62
CA LYS A 78 1.73 38.42 7.81
C LYS A 78 2.75 37.38 7.27
N SER A 79 3.90 37.85 6.80
CA SER A 79 4.98 36.99 6.33
C SER A 79 5.57 36.16 7.46
N ALA A 80 5.78 36.74 8.64
CA ALA A 80 6.29 36.00 9.80
C ALA A 80 5.31 34.93 10.28
N PHE A 81 4.00 35.24 10.37
CA PHE A 81 2.98 34.23 10.70
C PHE A 81 2.89 33.15 9.66
N GLY A 82 2.96 33.47 8.35
CA GLY A 82 2.98 32.51 7.26
C GLY A 82 4.18 31.57 7.32
N MET A 83 5.37 32.11 7.64
CA MET A 83 6.57 31.29 7.80
C MET A 83 6.47 30.36 9.02
N ALA A 84 6.01 30.85 10.16
CA ALA A 84 5.79 30.04 11.36
C ALA A 84 4.77 28.93 11.11
N GLN A 85 3.66 29.25 10.43
CA GLN A 85 2.63 28.29 10.03
C GLN A 85 3.20 27.21 9.09
N ALA A 86 4.04 27.59 8.12
CA ALA A 86 4.68 26.65 7.20
C ALA A 86 5.60 25.67 7.94
N ILE A 87 6.43 26.16 8.88
CA ILE A 87 7.33 25.32 9.67
C ILE A 87 6.55 24.32 10.53
N LEU A 88 5.47 24.75 11.18
CA LEU A 88 4.63 23.88 12.00
C LEU A 88 3.89 22.84 11.14
N SER A 89 3.39 23.23 9.97
CA SER A 89 2.76 22.31 9.02
C SER A 89 3.73 21.23 8.57
N LEU A 90 4.98 21.59 8.23
CA LEU A 90 6.03 20.62 7.87
C LEU A 90 6.34 19.64 9.01
N ARG A 91 6.33 20.10 10.27
CA ARG A 91 6.52 19.21 11.43
C ARG A 91 5.39 18.18 11.55
N VAL A 92 4.14 18.60 11.37
CA VAL A 92 2.97 17.71 11.41
C VAL A 92 3.04 16.72 10.25
N GLU A 93 3.41 17.17 9.05
CA GLU A 93 3.54 16.33 7.86
C GLU A 93 4.61 15.25 8.03
N ASN A 94 5.82 15.61 8.48
CA ASN A 94 6.90 14.67 8.73
C ASN A 94 6.55 13.65 9.82
N ALA A 95 5.85 14.08 10.87
CA ALA A 95 5.39 13.20 11.93
C ALA A 95 4.33 12.20 11.42
N ALA A 96 3.42 12.66 10.57
CA ALA A 96 2.43 11.78 9.94
C ALA A 96 3.10 10.75 9.03
N ASP A 97 4.11 11.15 8.24
CA ASP A 97 4.84 10.26 7.34
C ASP A 97 5.59 9.16 8.10
N SER A 98 6.37 9.56 9.10
CA SER A 98 7.14 8.64 9.93
C SER A 98 6.28 7.64 10.72
N SER A 99 5.00 7.95 10.94
CA SER A 99 4.04 7.09 11.64
C SER A 99 3.26 6.19 10.68
N LEU A 100 2.80 6.73 9.54
CA LEU A 100 1.90 6.04 8.61
C LEU A 100 2.63 5.02 7.73
N GLN A 101 3.77 5.38 7.16
CA GLN A 101 4.48 4.49 6.25
C GLN A 101 4.85 3.14 6.88
N PRO A 102 5.54 3.11 8.04
CA PRO A 102 5.87 1.84 8.68
C PRO A 102 4.63 1.05 9.10
N ALA A 103 3.56 1.74 9.54
CA ALA A 103 2.33 1.10 9.98
C ALA A 103 1.57 0.42 8.83
N VAL A 104 1.56 1.03 7.63
CA VAL A 104 0.94 0.43 6.43
C VAL A 104 1.77 -0.73 5.90
N TRP A 105 3.11 -0.61 5.91
CA TRP A 105 4.01 -1.72 5.58
C TRP A 105 3.83 -2.90 6.52
N ASP A 106 3.77 -2.66 7.83
CA ASP A 106 3.51 -3.71 8.82
C ASP A 106 2.15 -4.38 8.58
N ARG A 107 1.12 -3.58 8.27
CA ARG A 107 -0.20 -4.12 7.92
C ARG A 107 -0.14 -5.00 6.68
N LEU A 108 0.51 -4.53 5.61
CA LEU A 108 0.64 -5.30 4.36
C LEU A 108 1.33 -6.64 4.61
N LEU A 109 2.46 -6.64 5.33
CA LEU A 109 3.23 -7.87 5.62
C LEU A 109 2.47 -8.86 6.52
N LYS A 110 1.49 -8.38 7.29
CA LYS A 110 0.65 -9.21 8.16
C LYS A 110 -0.62 -9.72 7.49
N LEU A 111 -0.91 -9.34 6.25
CA LEU A 111 -2.09 -9.84 5.54
C LEU A 111 -1.95 -11.32 5.18
N LYS A 112 -3.09 -12.01 5.10
CA LYS A 112 -3.13 -13.44 4.72
C LYS A 112 -2.51 -13.65 3.33
N PRO A 113 -1.76 -14.75 3.10
CA PRO A 113 -1.16 -15.07 1.80
C PRO A 113 -2.16 -15.09 0.64
N ALA A 114 -3.42 -15.42 0.90
CA ALA A 114 -4.50 -15.40 -0.09
C ALA A 114 -4.72 -14.00 -0.71
N PHE A 115 -4.51 -12.93 0.08
CA PHE A 115 -4.61 -11.55 -0.40
C PHE A 115 -3.64 -11.26 -1.54
N PHE A 116 -2.38 -11.71 -1.42
CA PHE A 116 -1.33 -11.45 -2.41
C PHE A 116 -1.56 -12.15 -3.76
N ARG A 117 -2.43 -13.17 -3.81
CA ARG A 117 -2.80 -13.82 -5.08
C ARG A 117 -3.78 -13.01 -5.92
N SER A 118 -4.54 -12.13 -5.28
CA SER A 118 -5.56 -11.32 -5.94
C SER A 118 -4.99 -10.11 -6.70
N TYR A 119 -3.71 -9.77 -6.46
CA TYR A 119 -3.07 -8.58 -7.00
C TYR A 119 -1.68 -8.90 -7.56
N SER A 120 -1.31 -8.23 -8.65
CA SER A 120 0.08 -8.26 -9.13
C SER A 120 1.01 -7.46 -8.23
N SER A 121 2.31 -7.78 -8.24
CA SER A 121 3.30 -7.04 -7.44
C SER A 121 3.32 -5.54 -7.76
N GLY A 122 3.12 -5.16 -9.04
CA GLY A 122 3.05 -3.76 -9.45
C GLY A 122 1.78 -3.06 -8.96
N ASP A 123 0.63 -3.75 -8.96
CA ASP A 123 -0.61 -3.21 -8.43
C ASP A 123 -0.54 -3.03 -6.90
N LEU A 124 0.09 -3.97 -6.18
CA LEU A 124 0.33 -3.83 -4.74
C LEU A 124 1.22 -2.65 -4.41
N LEU A 125 2.27 -2.43 -5.19
CA LEU A 125 3.16 -1.28 -5.01
C LEU A 125 2.39 0.05 -5.20
N THR A 126 1.58 0.17 -6.25
CA THR A 126 0.77 1.38 -6.48
C THR A 126 -0.27 1.60 -5.38
N ARG A 127 -0.91 0.55 -4.88
CA ARG A 127 -1.83 0.62 -3.73
C ARG A 127 -1.14 1.09 -2.45
N LEU A 128 0.08 0.65 -2.22
CA LEU A 128 0.88 1.10 -1.09
C LEU A 128 1.26 2.59 -1.23
N MET A 129 1.69 2.99 -2.43
CA MET A 129 2.03 4.38 -2.73
C MET A 129 0.82 5.32 -2.65
N ALA A 130 -0.40 4.83 -2.91
CA ALA A 130 -1.62 5.62 -2.77
C ALA A 130 -1.80 6.20 -1.36
N VAL A 131 -1.38 5.48 -0.30
CA VAL A 131 -1.41 6.01 1.07
C VAL A 131 -0.49 7.22 1.24
N SER A 132 0.71 7.16 0.64
CA SER A 132 1.65 8.28 0.65
C SER A 132 1.13 9.48 -0.15
N GLN A 133 0.45 9.23 -1.26
CA GLN A 133 -0.19 10.26 -2.08
C GLN A 133 -1.37 10.92 -1.34
N ILE A 134 -2.23 10.15 -0.67
CA ILE A 134 -3.31 10.68 0.19
C ILE A 134 -2.72 11.63 1.23
N ARG A 135 -1.65 11.22 1.90
CA ARG A 135 -0.97 12.07 2.88
C ARG A 135 -0.44 13.35 2.24
N SER A 136 0.22 13.26 1.09
CA SER A 136 0.76 14.41 0.37
C SER A 136 -0.34 15.40 -0.04
N GLN A 137 -1.48 14.93 -0.50
CA GLN A 137 -2.64 15.77 -0.83
C GLN A 137 -3.30 16.40 0.40
N LEU A 138 -3.25 15.74 1.56
CA LEU A 138 -3.69 16.30 2.85
C LEU A 138 -2.58 17.10 3.56
N SER A 139 -1.50 17.43 2.86
CA SER A 139 -0.33 18.12 3.41
C SER A 139 -0.63 19.54 3.90
N GLY A 140 0.37 20.12 4.54
CA GLY A 140 0.27 21.47 5.10
C GLY A 140 -0.09 22.57 4.09
N ALA A 141 0.17 22.39 2.78
CA ALA A 141 -0.26 23.33 1.75
C ALA A 141 -1.80 23.32 1.63
N THR A 142 -2.41 22.14 1.47
CA THR A 142 -3.87 21.96 1.43
C THR A 142 -4.53 22.47 2.71
N GLN A 143 -3.96 22.17 3.88
CA GLN A 143 -4.49 22.67 5.16
C GLN A 143 -4.45 24.18 5.22
N ARG A 144 -3.35 24.82 4.80
CA ARG A 144 -3.23 26.28 4.75
C ARG A 144 -4.28 26.91 3.85
N THR A 145 -4.48 26.34 2.66
CA THR A 145 -5.47 26.85 1.70
C THR A 145 -6.88 26.72 2.24
N LEU A 146 -7.24 25.57 2.84
CA LEU A 146 -8.55 25.39 3.49
C LEU A 146 -8.78 26.42 4.61
N LEU A 147 -7.78 26.66 5.46
CA LEU A 147 -7.86 27.66 6.53
C LEU A 147 -7.98 29.07 5.95
N SER A 148 -7.15 29.43 4.95
CA SER A 148 -7.21 30.72 4.28
C SER A 148 -8.58 30.97 3.65
N ALA A 149 -9.18 29.94 3.02
CA ALA A 149 -10.51 30.01 2.43
C ALA A 149 -11.61 30.23 3.48
N VAL A 150 -11.56 29.50 4.60
CA VAL A 150 -12.51 29.71 5.73
C VAL A 150 -12.40 31.14 6.26
N PHE A 151 -11.17 31.62 6.44
CA PHE A 151 -10.94 32.97 6.93
C PHE A 151 -11.26 34.05 5.89
N SER A 152 -11.25 33.76 4.60
CA SER A 152 -11.68 34.69 3.56
C SER A 152 -13.16 35.07 3.69
N LEU A 153 -13.98 34.23 4.37
CA LEU A 153 -15.37 34.59 4.72
C LEU A 153 -15.46 35.82 5.62
N LEU A 154 -14.41 36.15 6.38
CA LEU A 154 -14.37 37.41 7.15
C LEU A 154 -14.34 38.65 6.21
N ASN A 155 -13.66 38.52 5.06
CA ASN A 155 -13.67 39.55 4.05
C ASN A 155 -15.06 39.69 3.38
N LEU A 156 -15.84 38.61 3.27
CA LEU A 156 -17.24 38.70 2.86
C LEU A 156 -18.06 39.53 3.84
N ALA A 157 -17.87 39.38 5.15
CA ALA A 157 -18.54 40.20 6.17
C ALA A 157 -18.16 41.69 6.00
N LEU A 158 -16.87 42.00 5.77
CA LEU A 158 -16.42 43.35 5.47
C LEU A 158 -17.08 43.93 4.21
N MET A 159 -17.22 43.16 3.15
CA MET A 159 -17.90 43.57 1.93
C MET A 159 -19.35 44.02 2.21
N PHE A 160 -20.11 43.30 3.06
CA PHE A 160 -21.45 43.70 3.46
C PHE A 160 -21.48 44.99 4.27
N VAL A 161 -20.44 45.27 5.07
CA VAL A 161 -20.31 46.52 5.83
C VAL A 161 -20.05 47.72 4.89
N TYR A 162 -19.25 47.50 3.81
CA TYR A 162 -18.96 48.59 2.88
C TYR A 162 -20.11 48.83 1.90
N SER A 163 -20.71 47.80 1.31
CA SER A 163 -21.87 47.91 0.42
C SER A 163 -22.56 46.56 0.28
N TRP A 164 -23.78 46.44 0.80
CA TRP A 164 -24.57 45.21 0.69
C TRP A 164 -24.97 44.87 -0.75
N GLN A 165 -25.18 45.90 -1.58
CA GLN A 165 -25.57 45.76 -2.99
C GLN A 165 -24.45 45.13 -3.82
N LEU A 166 -23.23 45.68 -3.71
CA LEU A 166 -22.06 45.11 -4.38
C LEU A 166 -21.64 43.75 -3.80
N ALA A 167 -21.86 43.51 -2.51
CA ALA A 167 -21.61 42.23 -1.88
C ALA A 167 -22.51 41.12 -2.46
N LEU A 168 -23.78 41.40 -2.78
CA LEU A 168 -24.67 40.46 -3.45
C LEU A 168 -24.20 40.14 -4.86
N VAL A 169 -23.70 41.12 -5.63
CA VAL A 169 -23.09 40.87 -6.96
C VAL A 169 -21.87 39.98 -6.82
N GLY A 170 -20.97 40.28 -5.89
CA GLY A 170 -19.78 39.46 -5.61
C GLY A 170 -20.14 38.02 -5.20
N MET A 171 -21.18 37.85 -4.38
CA MET A 171 -21.67 36.54 -3.98
C MET A 171 -22.28 35.75 -5.16
N GLY A 172 -22.98 36.43 -6.09
CA GLY A 172 -23.46 35.81 -7.34
C GLY A 172 -22.32 35.29 -8.20
N LEU A 173 -21.23 36.05 -8.33
CA LEU A 173 -20.03 35.62 -9.08
C LEU A 173 -19.33 34.42 -8.41
N THR A 174 -19.24 34.43 -7.07
CA THR A 174 -18.65 33.27 -6.35
C THR A 174 -19.52 32.02 -6.43
N LEU A 175 -20.85 32.15 -6.51
CA LEU A 175 -21.73 31.02 -6.72
C LEU A 175 -21.45 30.34 -8.08
N ILE A 176 -21.19 31.10 -9.12
CA ILE A 176 -20.79 30.55 -10.43
C ILE A 176 -19.49 29.75 -10.28
N ALA A 177 -18.50 30.28 -9.58
CA ALA A 177 -17.23 29.56 -9.31
C ALA A 177 -17.47 28.24 -8.59
N VAL A 178 -18.31 28.23 -7.56
CA VAL A 178 -18.65 27.01 -6.80
C VAL A 178 -19.33 25.98 -7.71
N ILE A 179 -20.29 26.39 -8.55
CA ILE A 179 -20.97 25.51 -9.51
C ILE A 179 -19.96 24.87 -10.47
N VAL A 180 -19.08 25.68 -11.08
CA VAL A 180 -18.04 25.20 -11.98
C VAL A 180 -17.13 24.19 -11.28
N THR A 181 -16.70 24.49 -10.04
CA THR A 181 -15.86 23.60 -9.24
C THR A 181 -16.55 22.25 -8.98
N VAL A 182 -17.80 22.26 -8.52
CA VAL A 182 -18.53 21.02 -8.21
C VAL A 182 -18.72 20.16 -9.46
N VAL A 183 -19.10 20.76 -10.58
CA VAL A 183 -19.29 20.03 -11.84
C VAL A 183 -17.96 19.43 -12.33
N SER A 184 -16.90 20.23 -12.35
CA SER A 184 -15.58 19.80 -12.81
C SER A 184 -14.99 18.69 -11.93
N SER A 185 -15.06 18.86 -10.61
CA SER A 185 -14.55 17.87 -9.66
C SER A 185 -15.27 16.53 -9.76
N THR A 186 -16.58 16.50 -10.00
CA THR A 186 -17.32 15.24 -10.19
C THR A 186 -16.90 14.51 -11.47
N LEU A 187 -16.58 15.26 -12.52
CA LEU A 187 -16.07 14.71 -13.78
C LEU A 187 -14.63 14.18 -13.61
N LEU A 188 -13.78 14.93 -12.91
CA LEU A 188 -12.40 14.56 -12.60
C LEU A 188 -12.33 13.25 -11.81
N VAL A 189 -13.04 13.14 -10.71
CA VAL A 189 -13.03 11.93 -9.86
C VAL A 189 -13.39 10.67 -10.65
N ARG A 190 -14.35 10.75 -11.58
CA ARG A 190 -14.71 9.61 -12.43
C ARG A 190 -13.57 9.17 -13.35
N LYS A 191 -12.87 10.14 -13.96
CA LYS A 191 -11.75 9.86 -14.86
C LYS A 191 -10.50 9.41 -14.09
N GLU A 192 -10.23 9.99 -12.94
CA GLU A 192 -9.13 9.59 -12.04
C GLU A 192 -9.27 8.15 -11.55
N ARG A 193 -10.48 7.68 -11.23
CA ARG A 193 -10.72 6.25 -10.90
C ARG A 193 -10.27 5.32 -12.04
N GLN A 194 -10.55 5.70 -13.29
CA GLN A 194 -10.15 4.91 -14.45
C GLN A 194 -8.63 4.97 -14.66
N GLN A 195 -8.04 6.14 -14.45
CA GLN A 195 -6.59 6.33 -14.54
C GLN A 195 -5.87 5.47 -13.49
N GLU A 196 -6.29 5.55 -12.24
CA GLU A 196 -5.70 4.79 -11.14
C GLU A 196 -5.77 3.27 -11.38
N ALA A 197 -6.88 2.77 -11.92
CA ALA A 197 -7.00 1.36 -12.30
C ALA A 197 -5.99 1.00 -13.41
N GLY A 198 -5.86 1.86 -14.43
CA GLY A 198 -4.91 1.69 -15.52
C GLY A 198 -3.45 1.72 -15.07
N ASP A 199 -3.09 2.57 -14.11
CA ASP A 199 -1.74 2.64 -13.54
C ASP A 199 -1.32 1.31 -12.90
N GLY A 200 -2.21 0.67 -12.15
CA GLY A 200 -1.95 -0.65 -11.58
C GLY A 200 -1.71 -1.74 -12.63
N GLU A 201 -2.51 -1.73 -13.71
CA GLU A 201 -2.34 -2.69 -14.81
C GLU A 201 -1.04 -2.49 -15.58
N ILE A 202 -0.68 -1.23 -15.89
CA ILE A 202 0.55 -0.91 -16.63
C ILE A 202 1.78 -1.26 -15.79
N ASN A 203 1.80 -0.88 -14.52
CA ASN A 203 2.90 -1.19 -13.62
C ASN A 203 3.05 -2.71 -13.42
N GLY A 204 1.92 -3.43 -13.28
CA GLY A 204 1.92 -4.89 -13.23
C GLY A 204 2.54 -5.52 -14.47
N LEU A 205 2.08 -5.11 -15.66
CA LEU A 205 2.61 -5.56 -16.94
C LEU A 205 4.10 -5.21 -17.11
N THR A 206 4.51 -4.01 -16.70
CA THR A 206 5.91 -3.57 -16.78
C THR A 206 6.82 -4.49 -15.95
N ILE A 207 6.44 -4.78 -14.71
CA ILE A 207 7.21 -5.71 -13.86
C ILE A 207 7.22 -7.12 -14.44
N GLU A 208 6.10 -7.58 -15.01
CA GLU A 208 6.02 -8.90 -15.67
C GLU A 208 6.97 -8.98 -16.88
N LEU A 209 7.02 -7.94 -17.72
CA LEU A 209 7.91 -7.88 -18.87
C LEU A 209 9.39 -7.83 -18.46
N ILE A 210 9.72 -7.06 -17.42
CA ILE A 210 11.10 -7.00 -16.88
C ILE A 210 11.53 -8.37 -16.36
N ASN A 211 10.69 -9.02 -15.54
CA ASN A 211 10.98 -10.34 -14.98
C ASN A 211 11.00 -11.44 -16.06
N GLY A 212 10.26 -11.25 -17.15
CA GLY A 212 10.17 -12.16 -18.28
C GLY A 212 11.14 -11.89 -19.43
N VAL A 213 12.07 -10.92 -19.30
CA VAL A 213 12.90 -10.46 -20.42
C VAL A 213 13.70 -11.55 -21.10
N SER A 214 14.24 -12.50 -20.34
CA SER A 214 14.97 -13.66 -20.91
C SER A 214 14.07 -14.55 -21.78
N LYS A 215 12.82 -14.79 -21.38
CA LYS A 215 11.84 -15.54 -22.14
C LYS A 215 11.42 -14.81 -23.43
N LEU A 216 11.26 -13.47 -23.33
CA LEU A 216 10.95 -12.63 -24.50
C LEU A 216 12.09 -12.69 -25.52
N ARG A 217 13.34 -12.64 -25.06
CA ARG A 217 14.53 -12.75 -25.92
C ARG A 217 14.61 -14.09 -26.66
N VAL A 218 14.44 -15.20 -25.93
CA VAL A 218 14.47 -16.55 -26.54
C VAL A 218 13.35 -16.73 -27.59
N SER A 219 12.21 -16.07 -27.36
CA SER A 219 11.05 -16.16 -28.28
C SER A 219 11.03 -15.08 -29.34
N ALA A 220 12.05 -14.18 -29.40
CA ALA A 220 12.08 -13.00 -30.25
C ALA A 220 10.75 -12.22 -30.22
N ALA A 221 10.18 -12.04 -29.02
CA ALA A 221 8.84 -11.53 -28.81
C ALA A 221 8.81 -10.06 -28.29
N GLU A 222 9.96 -9.38 -28.25
CA GLU A 222 10.09 -8.03 -27.69
C GLU A 222 9.16 -7.02 -28.38
N GLY A 223 9.07 -7.06 -29.71
CA GLY A 223 8.18 -6.19 -30.47
C GLY A 223 6.70 -6.40 -30.14
N ARG A 224 6.29 -7.66 -29.93
CA ARG A 224 4.91 -7.98 -29.52
C ARG A 224 4.62 -7.56 -28.07
N ALA A 225 5.57 -7.79 -27.19
CA ALA A 225 5.48 -7.35 -25.79
C ALA A 225 5.39 -5.84 -25.68
N PHE A 226 6.26 -5.10 -26.42
CA PHE A 226 6.20 -3.64 -26.51
C PHE A 226 4.86 -3.16 -27.08
N ALA A 227 4.36 -3.77 -28.15
CA ALA A 227 3.06 -3.39 -28.73
C ALA A 227 1.90 -3.57 -27.76
N ALA A 228 1.91 -4.67 -26.98
CA ALA A 228 0.90 -4.90 -25.94
C ALA A 228 0.95 -3.85 -24.82
N TRP A 229 2.16 -3.53 -24.35
CA TRP A 229 2.39 -2.48 -23.37
C TRP A 229 2.02 -1.09 -23.92
N ALA A 230 2.48 -0.74 -25.11
CA ALA A 230 2.23 0.54 -25.74
C ALA A 230 0.74 0.80 -25.98
N LYS A 231 -0.04 -0.23 -26.31
CA LYS A 231 -1.50 -0.13 -26.44
C LYS A 231 -2.16 0.30 -25.13
N LYS A 232 -1.82 -0.32 -24.01
CA LYS A 232 -2.33 0.05 -22.67
C LYS A 232 -1.85 1.44 -22.28
N TYR A 233 -0.58 1.73 -22.48
CA TYR A 233 0.04 3.02 -22.17
C TYR A 233 -0.57 4.16 -22.99
N SER A 234 -0.83 3.96 -24.29
CA SER A 234 -1.49 4.95 -25.14
C SER A 234 -2.91 5.30 -24.64
N HIS A 235 -3.68 4.30 -24.21
CA HIS A 235 -5.00 4.54 -23.60
C HIS A 235 -4.88 5.35 -22.31
N HIS A 236 -3.94 5.00 -21.44
CA HIS A 236 -3.67 5.72 -20.20
C HIS A 236 -3.26 7.17 -20.44
N ILE A 237 -2.35 7.44 -21.40
CA ILE A 237 -1.93 8.80 -21.76
C ILE A 237 -3.10 9.65 -22.29
N LYS A 238 -3.99 9.06 -23.11
CA LYS A 238 -5.20 9.77 -23.56
C LYS A 238 -6.08 10.17 -22.38
N LEU A 239 -6.30 9.25 -21.44
CA LEU A 239 -7.09 9.53 -20.24
C LEU A 239 -6.44 10.61 -19.37
N LYS A 240 -5.12 10.54 -19.17
CA LYS A 240 -4.34 11.57 -18.47
C LYS A 240 -4.42 12.93 -19.15
N ALA A 241 -4.35 12.97 -20.48
CA ALA A 241 -4.52 14.20 -21.25
C ALA A 241 -5.93 14.79 -21.10
N ASP A 242 -6.97 13.95 -21.07
CA ASP A 242 -8.35 14.40 -20.83
C ASP A 242 -8.53 14.98 -19.43
N ILE A 243 -7.96 14.32 -18.39
CA ILE A 243 -7.98 14.83 -17.02
C ILE A 243 -7.28 16.19 -16.98
N LYS A 244 -6.08 16.28 -17.58
CA LYS A 244 -5.31 17.52 -17.60
C LYS A 244 -6.04 18.65 -18.34
N ARG A 245 -6.77 18.36 -19.43
CA ARG A 245 -7.60 19.36 -20.13
C ARG A 245 -8.70 19.93 -19.25
N ILE A 246 -9.37 19.08 -18.44
CA ILE A 246 -10.40 19.54 -17.52
C ILE A 246 -9.76 20.42 -16.44
N ASP A 247 -8.68 19.97 -15.83
CA ASP A 247 -7.92 20.67 -14.80
C ASP A 247 -7.42 22.04 -15.31
N ASP A 248 -6.78 22.08 -16.48
CA ASP A 248 -6.31 23.32 -17.11
C ASP A 248 -7.48 24.26 -17.43
N SER A 249 -8.65 23.74 -17.89
CA SER A 249 -9.83 24.58 -18.14
C SER A 249 -10.35 25.23 -16.87
N VAL A 250 -10.36 24.50 -15.75
CA VAL A 250 -10.74 25.04 -14.42
C VAL A 250 -9.72 26.06 -13.95
N SER A 251 -8.43 25.78 -14.12
CA SER A 251 -7.36 26.72 -13.75
C SER A 251 -7.47 28.04 -14.53
N VAL A 252 -7.66 27.98 -15.86
CA VAL A 252 -7.87 29.16 -16.69
C VAL A 252 -9.13 29.94 -16.25
N PHE A 253 -10.22 29.23 -15.94
CA PHE A 253 -11.43 29.87 -15.43
C PHE A 253 -11.15 30.57 -14.07
N ASN A 254 -10.47 29.91 -13.14
CA ASN A 254 -10.13 30.44 -11.84
C ASN A 254 -9.16 31.65 -11.92
N GLU A 255 -8.24 31.66 -12.89
CA GLU A 255 -7.35 32.81 -13.13
C GLU A 255 -8.08 34.00 -13.79
N ALA A 256 -9.03 33.73 -14.70
CA ALA A 256 -9.81 34.75 -15.35
C ALA A 256 -10.88 35.37 -14.43
N LEU A 257 -11.41 34.59 -13.50
CA LEU A 257 -12.53 34.98 -12.65
C LEU A 257 -12.29 36.28 -11.85
N PRO A 258 -11.15 36.51 -11.18
CA PRO A 258 -10.88 37.77 -10.49
C PRO A 258 -10.90 39.00 -11.41
N LEU A 259 -10.33 38.87 -12.63
CA LEU A 259 -10.30 39.96 -13.62
C LEU A 259 -11.71 40.29 -14.09
N VAL A 260 -12.46 39.30 -14.54
CA VAL A 260 -13.85 39.46 -15.01
C VAL A 260 -14.73 40.01 -13.87
N SER A 261 -14.56 39.49 -12.67
CA SER A 261 -15.30 39.95 -11.51
C SER A 261 -15.00 41.40 -11.16
N SER A 262 -13.74 41.84 -11.23
CA SER A 262 -13.37 43.26 -11.02
C SER A 262 -14.04 44.16 -12.05
N ILE A 263 -14.02 43.81 -13.34
CA ILE A 263 -14.67 44.58 -14.41
C ILE A 263 -16.17 44.72 -14.13
N LEU A 264 -16.84 43.61 -13.76
CA LEU A 264 -18.27 43.64 -13.46
C LEU A 264 -18.57 44.47 -12.24
N LEU A 265 -17.75 44.38 -11.21
CA LEU A 265 -17.93 45.19 -9.97
C LEU A 265 -17.76 46.69 -10.24
N PHE A 266 -16.79 47.10 -11.08
CA PHE A 266 -16.67 48.51 -11.51
C PHE A 266 -17.91 48.96 -12.29
N TRP A 267 -18.42 48.11 -13.21
CA TRP A 267 -19.65 48.40 -13.94
C TRP A 267 -20.85 48.61 -13.02
N PHE A 268 -21.10 47.68 -12.09
CA PHE A 268 -22.20 47.80 -11.14
C PHE A 268 -22.01 48.95 -10.15
N ALA A 269 -20.77 49.23 -9.75
CA ALA A 269 -20.49 50.38 -8.89
C ALA A 269 -20.87 51.73 -9.55
N ILE A 270 -20.54 51.88 -10.83
CA ILE A 270 -20.94 53.07 -11.60
C ILE A 270 -22.46 53.20 -11.66
N LEU A 271 -23.17 52.12 -11.98
CA LEU A 271 -24.64 52.13 -12.01
C LEU A 271 -25.26 52.45 -10.65
N PHE A 272 -24.71 51.93 -9.56
CA PHE A 272 -25.21 52.24 -8.19
C PHE A 272 -24.89 53.68 -7.79
N ILE A 273 -23.75 54.23 -8.18
CA ILE A 273 -23.42 55.63 -7.91
C ILE A 273 -24.38 56.56 -8.68
N GLU A 274 -24.67 56.30 -9.96
CA GLU A 274 -25.61 57.06 -10.77
C GLU A 274 -27.04 56.99 -10.15
N MET A 275 -27.49 55.82 -9.71
CA MET A 275 -28.78 55.67 -9.01
C MET A 275 -28.82 56.46 -7.69
N ALA A 276 -27.75 56.39 -6.87
CA ALA A 276 -27.68 57.08 -5.60
C ALA A 276 -27.71 58.62 -5.79
N GLN A 277 -27.04 59.14 -6.80
CA GLN A 277 -27.08 60.56 -7.13
C GLN A 277 -28.49 61.02 -7.52
N SER A 278 -29.28 60.16 -8.18
CA SER A 278 -30.67 60.49 -8.54
C SER A 278 -31.65 60.46 -7.36
N THR A 279 -31.32 59.73 -6.26
CA THR A 279 -32.17 59.57 -5.06
C THR A 279 -31.73 60.41 -3.89
N GLY A 280 -30.63 61.20 -3.98
CA GLY A 280 -30.13 62.08 -2.95
C GLY A 280 -29.52 61.37 -1.73
N ASP A 281 -29.22 60.08 -1.86
CA ASP A 281 -28.56 59.26 -0.83
C ASP A 281 -27.05 59.47 -0.90
N SER A 282 -26.37 59.42 0.25
CA SER A 282 -24.91 59.48 0.36
C SER A 282 -24.32 58.18 -0.20
N GLY A 283 -24.13 58.19 -1.54
CA GLY A 283 -23.65 57.05 -2.28
C GLY A 283 -22.25 56.56 -1.88
N LEU A 284 -21.81 55.47 -2.46
CA LEU A 284 -20.49 54.91 -2.31
C LEU A 284 -19.40 55.98 -2.49
N ASN A 285 -18.58 56.14 -1.46
CA ASN A 285 -17.42 57.04 -1.53
C ASN A 285 -16.27 56.33 -2.26
N MET A 286 -15.39 57.06 -2.96
CA MET A 286 -14.29 56.51 -3.75
C MET A 286 -13.39 55.58 -2.91
N GLY A 287 -13.08 55.98 -1.67
CA GLY A 287 -12.27 55.17 -0.76
C GLY A 287 -12.97 53.92 -0.26
N THR A 288 -14.29 53.99 0.02
CA THR A 288 -15.07 52.79 0.41
C THR A 288 -15.18 51.78 -0.74
N PHE A 289 -15.28 52.27 -2.00
CA PHE A 289 -15.26 51.40 -3.17
C PHE A 289 -13.90 50.70 -3.36
N ILE A 290 -12.78 51.43 -3.20
CA ILE A 290 -11.43 50.84 -3.29
C ILE A 290 -11.22 49.80 -2.17
N ALA A 291 -11.68 50.14 -0.95
CA ALA A 291 -11.63 49.18 0.18
C ALA A 291 -12.47 47.94 -0.08
N PHE A 292 -13.68 48.12 -0.64
CA PHE A 292 -14.54 47.03 -1.07
C PHE A 292 -13.83 46.14 -2.12
N ASN A 293 -13.25 46.75 -3.15
CA ASN A 293 -12.54 46.02 -4.21
C ASN A 293 -11.32 45.23 -3.67
N SER A 294 -10.61 45.81 -2.70
CA SER A 294 -9.51 45.12 -2.02
C SER A 294 -9.99 43.93 -1.18
N ALA A 295 -11.08 44.09 -0.42
CA ALA A 295 -11.70 43.02 0.34
C ALA A 295 -12.25 41.92 -0.58
N PHE A 296 -12.91 42.31 -1.69
CA PHE A 296 -13.40 41.37 -2.71
C PHE A 296 -12.25 40.61 -3.37
N GLY A 297 -11.15 41.26 -3.76
CA GLY A 297 -9.96 40.62 -4.32
C GLY A 297 -9.40 39.54 -3.41
N THR A 298 -9.33 39.79 -2.09
CA THR A 298 -8.90 38.79 -1.10
C THR A 298 -9.92 37.65 -0.97
N PHE A 299 -11.21 37.97 -0.98
CA PHE A 299 -12.28 37.01 -0.90
C PHE A 299 -12.32 36.07 -2.12
N ILE A 300 -12.29 36.63 -3.35
CA ILE A 300 -12.36 35.83 -4.58
C ILE A 300 -11.10 34.96 -4.74
N SER A 301 -9.91 35.46 -4.35
CA SER A 301 -8.70 34.63 -4.32
C SER A 301 -8.85 33.46 -3.36
N GLY A 302 -9.40 33.67 -2.18
CA GLY A 302 -9.68 32.58 -1.24
C GLY A 302 -10.67 31.55 -1.79
N VAL A 303 -11.68 31.99 -2.54
CA VAL A 303 -12.65 31.08 -3.21
C VAL A 303 -11.99 30.30 -4.34
N THR A 304 -11.15 30.92 -5.17
CA THR A 304 -10.44 30.22 -6.26
C THR A 304 -9.41 29.22 -5.71
N ASP A 305 -8.67 29.58 -4.66
CA ASP A 305 -7.77 28.67 -3.97
C ASP A 305 -8.51 27.48 -3.36
N LEU A 306 -9.69 27.74 -2.77
CA LEU A 306 -10.56 26.66 -2.25
C LEU A 306 -11.05 25.75 -3.39
N SER A 307 -11.42 26.31 -4.53
CA SER A 307 -11.82 25.56 -5.74
C SER A 307 -10.76 24.55 -6.14
N ASN A 308 -9.50 25.01 -6.28
CA ASN A 308 -8.38 24.15 -6.63
C ASN A 308 -8.14 23.07 -5.55
N THR A 309 -8.16 23.48 -4.28
CA THR A 309 -7.94 22.56 -3.14
C THR A 309 -9.05 21.52 -3.01
N VAL A 310 -10.32 21.88 -3.25
CA VAL A 310 -11.44 20.93 -3.24
C VAL A 310 -11.25 19.87 -4.32
N THR A 311 -10.79 20.28 -5.51
CA THR A 311 -10.47 19.35 -6.60
C THR A 311 -9.38 18.35 -6.17
N ASP A 312 -8.27 18.84 -5.59
CA ASP A 312 -7.18 18.01 -5.09
C ASP A 312 -7.65 17.04 -3.99
N VAL A 313 -8.45 17.53 -3.03
CA VAL A 313 -8.97 16.70 -1.93
C VAL A 313 -9.95 15.63 -2.42
N LEU A 314 -10.76 15.94 -3.43
CA LEU A 314 -11.65 14.94 -4.04
C LEU A 314 -10.88 13.86 -4.81
N GLY A 315 -9.70 14.17 -5.34
CA GLY A 315 -8.74 13.20 -5.90
C GLY A 315 -8.25 12.15 -4.90
N ILE A 316 -8.44 12.39 -3.59
CA ILE A 316 -8.16 11.38 -2.56
C ILE A 316 -9.12 10.18 -2.63
N VAL A 317 -10.34 10.36 -3.13
CA VAL A 317 -11.35 9.29 -3.16
C VAL A 317 -10.87 8.08 -3.98
N PRO A 318 -10.40 8.22 -5.22
CA PRO A 318 -9.84 7.08 -5.97
C PRO A 318 -8.63 6.44 -5.28
N LEU A 319 -7.74 7.24 -4.72
CA LEU A 319 -6.56 6.76 -3.98
C LEU A 319 -6.96 5.95 -2.74
N TRP A 320 -7.98 6.41 -2.00
CA TRP A 320 -8.52 5.68 -0.85
C TRP A 320 -9.13 4.33 -1.26
N GLU A 321 -9.93 4.31 -2.34
CA GLU A 321 -10.49 3.07 -2.87
C GLU A 321 -9.40 2.05 -3.21
N ARG A 322 -8.24 2.49 -3.68
CA ARG A 322 -7.08 1.62 -3.94
C ARG A 322 -6.35 1.18 -2.67
N ALA A 323 -6.15 2.08 -1.71
CA ALA A 323 -5.48 1.77 -0.45
C ALA A 323 -6.33 0.90 0.49
N LYS A 324 -7.65 1.04 0.42
CA LYS A 324 -8.64 0.40 1.28
C LYS A 324 -8.44 -1.11 1.48
N PRO A 325 -8.19 -1.95 0.44
CA PRO A 325 -7.97 -3.37 0.62
C PRO A 325 -6.77 -3.72 1.51
N ILE A 326 -5.70 -2.91 1.48
CA ILE A 326 -4.53 -3.10 2.36
C ILE A 326 -4.86 -2.66 3.78
N VAL A 327 -5.45 -1.47 3.94
CA VAL A 327 -5.70 -0.85 5.24
C VAL A 327 -6.78 -1.59 6.02
N GLN A 328 -7.82 -2.07 5.33
CA GLN A 328 -8.95 -2.82 5.91
C GLN A 328 -8.76 -4.33 5.87
N GLY A 329 -7.71 -4.82 5.20
CA GLY A 329 -7.40 -6.25 5.15
C GLY A 329 -7.20 -6.82 6.55
N THR A 330 -7.78 -7.99 6.81
CA THR A 330 -7.64 -8.68 8.09
C THR A 330 -6.23 -9.24 8.24
N PRO A 331 -5.49 -8.87 9.30
CA PRO A 331 -4.20 -9.49 9.59
C PRO A 331 -4.33 -11.00 9.76
N GLU A 332 -3.29 -11.73 9.41
CA GLU A 332 -3.22 -13.17 9.64
C GLU A 332 -3.05 -13.50 11.11
N SER A 333 -2.19 -12.74 11.80
CA SER A 333 -1.99 -12.90 13.25
C SER A 333 -3.10 -12.21 14.02
N ASP A 334 -3.74 -12.96 14.88
CA ASP A 334 -4.74 -12.47 15.83
C ASP A 334 -4.15 -12.65 17.25
N PRO A 335 -3.95 -11.59 18.02
CA PRO A 335 -3.39 -11.68 19.37
C PRO A 335 -4.27 -12.45 20.35
N THR A 336 -5.51 -12.78 20.00
CA THR A 336 -6.42 -13.59 20.81
C THR A 336 -6.23 -15.09 20.63
N LYS A 337 -5.45 -15.51 19.60
CA LYS A 337 -5.18 -16.92 19.32
C LYS A 337 -4.15 -17.50 20.27
N ALA A 338 -4.32 -18.79 20.57
CA ALA A 338 -3.46 -19.49 21.53
C ALA A 338 -2.06 -19.75 20.94
N ASP A 339 -1.04 -19.65 21.79
CA ASP A 339 0.31 -20.15 21.47
C ASP A 339 0.26 -21.69 21.47
N PRO A 340 0.73 -22.37 20.41
CA PRO A 340 0.75 -23.85 20.36
C PRO A 340 1.66 -24.51 21.41
N GLY A 341 2.54 -23.75 22.06
CA GLY A 341 3.62 -24.32 22.87
C GLY A 341 4.70 -24.98 21.98
N ARG A 342 5.48 -25.88 22.54
CA ARG A 342 6.47 -26.69 21.81
C ARG A 342 5.78 -27.87 21.12
N LEU A 343 5.82 -27.87 19.77
CA LEU A 343 5.25 -28.95 18.99
C LEU A 343 6.08 -30.24 19.15
N THR A 344 5.37 -31.37 19.28
CA THR A 344 5.98 -32.72 19.36
C THR A 344 6.11 -33.35 17.99
N GLY A 345 5.23 -33.00 17.06
CA GLY A 345 5.30 -33.44 15.66
C GLY A 345 4.06 -34.18 15.16
N LYS A 346 3.01 -34.32 15.94
CA LYS A 346 1.76 -34.96 15.46
C LYS A 346 0.97 -34.00 14.58
N ILE A 347 0.54 -34.47 13.40
CA ILE A 347 -0.27 -33.72 12.44
C ILE A 347 -1.49 -34.54 12.04
N VAL A 348 -2.67 -33.92 12.08
CA VAL A 348 -3.90 -34.59 11.64
C VAL A 348 -4.70 -33.63 10.74
N LEU A 349 -5.02 -34.10 9.55
CA LEU A 349 -6.07 -33.54 8.72
C LEU A 349 -7.30 -34.44 8.85
N ASP A 350 -8.42 -33.88 9.28
CA ASP A 350 -9.66 -34.64 9.46
C ASP A 350 -10.73 -34.15 8.48
N ARG A 351 -11.08 -35.01 7.52
CA ARG A 351 -12.14 -34.83 6.52
C ARG A 351 -12.13 -33.46 5.85
N VAL A 352 -10.94 -33.04 5.39
CA VAL A 352 -10.72 -31.71 4.82
C VAL A 352 -11.34 -31.61 3.42
N ILE A 353 -12.22 -30.60 3.28
CA ILE A 353 -12.78 -30.16 1.99
C ILE A 353 -12.26 -28.75 1.71
N PHE A 354 -11.76 -28.53 0.48
CA PHE A 354 -11.21 -27.22 0.12
C PHE A 354 -11.50 -26.85 -1.34
N ARG A 355 -11.77 -25.54 -1.55
CA ARG A 355 -11.83 -24.87 -2.85
C ARG A 355 -11.21 -23.47 -2.74
N TYR A 356 -10.61 -22.99 -3.82
CA TYR A 356 -9.99 -21.66 -3.85
C TYR A 356 -11.00 -20.51 -4.00
N ARG A 357 -12.19 -20.76 -4.54
CA ARG A 357 -13.31 -19.83 -4.70
C ARG A 357 -14.59 -20.54 -4.29
N GLU A 358 -15.52 -19.81 -3.72
CA GLU A 358 -16.79 -20.39 -3.24
C GLU A 358 -17.59 -21.09 -4.34
N ASP A 359 -17.57 -20.56 -5.56
CA ASP A 359 -18.19 -21.08 -6.78
C ASP A 359 -17.26 -21.98 -7.62
N GLY A 360 -16.01 -22.17 -7.18
CA GLY A 360 -15.00 -22.95 -7.89
C GLY A 360 -15.08 -24.46 -7.66
N PRO A 361 -14.35 -25.24 -8.45
CA PRO A 361 -14.28 -26.70 -8.28
C PRO A 361 -13.65 -27.08 -6.95
N LEU A 362 -14.06 -28.23 -6.39
CA LEU A 362 -13.40 -28.83 -5.23
C LEU A 362 -11.99 -29.28 -5.62
N ILE A 363 -11.01 -28.79 -4.86
CA ILE A 363 -9.61 -29.17 -5.01
C ILE A 363 -9.25 -30.32 -4.08
N LEU A 364 -9.80 -30.32 -2.86
CA LEU A 364 -9.75 -31.44 -1.93
C LEU A 364 -11.17 -31.78 -1.52
N ASN A 365 -11.45 -33.09 -1.45
CA ASN A 365 -12.77 -33.62 -1.16
C ASN A 365 -12.64 -34.80 -0.18
N ASP A 366 -12.91 -34.54 1.10
CA ASP A 366 -12.89 -35.50 2.19
C ASP A 366 -11.51 -36.17 2.37
N VAL A 367 -10.46 -35.35 2.49
CA VAL A 367 -9.08 -35.84 2.68
C VAL A 367 -8.75 -35.90 4.16
N SER A 368 -8.36 -37.10 4.61
CA SER A 368 -7.88 -37.34 5.98
C SER A 368 -6.47 -37.92 5.95
N ILE A 369 -5.54 -37.29 6.68
CA ILE A 369 -4.12 -37.66 6.78
C ILE A 369 -3.73 -37.64 8.27
N HIS A 370 -3.10 -38.70 8.74
CA HIS A 370 -2.59 -38.81 10.09
C HIS A 370 -1.08 -39.02 10.07
N VAL A 371 -0.34 -38.21 10.83
CA VAL A 371 1.12 -38.30 10.93
C VAL A 371 1.48 -38.33 12.41
N GLU A 372 2.19 -39.36 12.83
CA GLU A 372 2.68 -39.46 14.19
C GLU A 372 4.05 -38.77 14.38
N PRO A 373 4.42 -38.39 15.61
CA PRO A 373 5.70 -37.75 15.88
C PRO A 373 6.88 -38.59 15.38
N GLY A 374 7.79 -37.99 14.61
CA GLY A 374 8.96 -38.66 14.04
C GLY A 374 8.68 -39.48 12.78
N GLU A 375 7.42 -39.67 12.39
CA GLU A 375 7.03 -40.43 11.21
C GLU A 375 7.43 -39.70 9.90
N PHE A 376 7.91 -40.45 8.92
CA PHE A 376 8.15 -39.96 7.57
C PHE A 376 7.01 -40.39 6.65
N ILE A 377 6.18 -39.43 6.22
CA ILE A 377 5.14 -39.69 5.23
C ILE A 377 5.46 -39.07 3.87
N ALA A 378 5.04 -39.76 2.82
CA ALA A 378 5.07 -39.22 1.46
C ALA A 378 3.66 -39.00 0.91
N ILE A 379 3.43 -37.88 0.25
CA ILE A 379 2.19 -37.57 -0.48
C ILE A 379 2.49 -37.64 -1.97
N VAL A 380 1.84 -38.58 -2.68
CA VAL A 380 2.05 -38.85 -4.10
C VAL A 380 0.73 -38.75 -4.88
N GLY A 381 0.83 -38.61 -6.19
CA GLY A 381 -0.33 -38.56 -7.09
C GLY A 381 -0.03 -37.81 -8.38
N PRO A 382 -0.93 -37.82 -9.36
CA PRO A 382 -0.78 -37.09 -10.61
C PRO A 382 -0.63 -35.58 -10.40
N SER A 383 -0.10 -34.86 -11.41
CA SER A 383 -0.06 -33.40 -11.38
C SER A 383 -1.50 -32.84 -11.30
N GLY A 384 -1.71 -31.83 -10.48
CA GLY A 384 -3.03 -31.22 -10.26
C GLY A 384 -3.95 -32.00 -9.31
N SER A 385 -3.50 -33.11 -8.67
CA SER A 385 -4.34 -33.88 -7.73
C SER A 385 -4.61 -33.20 -6.38
N GLY A 386 -3.99 -32.05 -6.07
CA GLY A 386 -4.20 -31.30 -4.83
C GLY A 386 -3.08 -31.38 -3.79
N LYS A 387 -1.95 -32.07 -4.07
CA LYS A 387 -0.83 -32.25 -3.12
C LYS A 387 -0.28 -30.96 -2.53
N SER A 388 0.10 -30.01 -3.36
CA SER A 388 0.61 -28.71 -2.89
C SER A 388 -0.46 -27.87 -2.17
N THR A 389 -1.76 -28.16 -2.42
CA THR A 389 -2.87 -27.55 -1.67
C THR A 389 -2.90 -28.09 -0.24
N VAL A 390 -2.61 -29.38 -0.01
CA VAL A 390 -2.46 -29.93 1.33
C VAL A 390 -1.38 -29.20 2.10
N PHE A 391 -0.22 -28.92 1.50
CA PHE A 391 0.84 -28.14 2.14
C PHE A 391 0.42 -26.71 2.48
N ARG A 392 -0.32 -26.05 1.57
CA ARG A 392 -0.83 -24.70 1.84
C ARG A 392 -1.79 -24.67 3.03
N LEU A 393 -2.58 -25.71 3.18
CA LEU A 393 -3.50 -25.88 4.32
C LEU A 393 -2.72 -26.19 5.61
N LEU A 394 -1.73 -27.07 5.59
CA LEU A 394 -0.84 -27.35 6.72
C LEU A 394 -0.10 -26.09 7.18
N LEU A 395 0.35 -25.26 6.26
CA LEU A 395 0.99 -23.98 6.59
C LEU A 395 0.00 -22.89 7.02
N GLY A 396 -1.30 -23.16 7.02
CA GLY A 396 -2.32 -22.18 7.34
C GLY A 396 -2.39 -21.02 6.33
N PHE A 397 -1.85 -21.18 5.11
CA PHE A 397 -1.99 -20.20 4.04
C PHE A 397 -3.42 -20.12 3.50
N GLU A 398 -4.16 -21.20 3.69
CA GLU A 398 -5.56 -21.36 3.33
C GLU A 398 -6.34 -21.90 4.53
N THR A 399 -7.64 -21.65 4.53
CA THR A 399 -8.56 -22.20 5.53
C THR A 399 -9.46 -23.23 4.83
N PRO A 400 -9.64 -24.44 5.37
CA PRO A 400 -10.53 -25.42 4.78
C PRO A 400 -11.99 -24.92 4.76
N ALA A 401 -12.76 -25.32 3.74
CA ALA A 401 -14.19 -25.05 3.66
C ALA A 401 -14.98 -25.92 4.68
N SER A 402 -14.47 -27.12 4.95
CA SER A 402 -14.98 -28.05 5.95
C SER A 402 -13.85 -28.97 6.41
N GLY A 403 -13.99 -29.59 7.59
CA GLY A 403 -12.94 -30.37 8.19
C GLY A 403 -11.98 -29.51 9.02
N THR A 404 -11.03 -30.15 9.70
CA THR A 404 -10.13 -29.48 10.67
C THR A 404 -8.70 -29.99 10.51
N ILE A 405 -7.75 -29.12 10.84
CA ILE A 405 -6.31 -29.41 10.84
C ILE A 405 -5.80 -29.28 12.27
N TYR A 406 -5.15 -30.30 12.78
CA TYR A 406 -4.62 -30.32 14.14
C TYR A 406 -3.11 -30.45 14.14
N TYR A 407 -2.47 -29.68 15.02
CA TYR A 407 -1.08 -29.86 15.45
C TYR A 407 -1.08 -30.28 16.91
N ASP A 408 -0.53 -31.45 17.23
CA ASP A 408 -0.53 -32.04 18.58
C ASP A 408 -1.91 -32.05 19.23
N GLY A 409 -2.97 -32.32 18.45
CA GLY A 409 -4.36 -32.34 18.91
C GLY A 409 -5.02 -30.97 19.08
N GLN A 410 -4.32 -29.87 18.79
CA GLN A 410 -4.84 -28.51 18.85
C GLN A 410 -5.28 -28.04 17.46
N ASP A 411 -6.49 -27.47 17.34
CA ASP A 411 -7.01 -26.97 16.07
C ASP A 411 -6.22 -25.74 15.59
N LEU A 412 -5.64 -25.82 14.38
CA LEU A 412 -4.87 -24.76 13.75
C LEU A 412 -5.69 -23.46 13.61
N ALA A 413 -7.00 -23.55 13.46
CA ALA A 413 -7.87 -22.37 13.36
C ALA A 413 -7.86 -21.52 14.65
N GLY A 414 -7.64 -22.14 15.81
CA GLY A 414 -7.52 -21.49 17.13
C GLY A 414 -6.11 -21.06 17.51
N LEU A 415 -5.08 -21.49 16.78
CA LEU A 415 -3.67 -21.25 17.11
C LEU A 415 -3.11 -20.00 16.42
N ASP A 416 -2.08 -19.40 17.05
CA ASP A 416 -1.20 -18.45 16.37
C ASP A 416 -0.38 -19.18 15.29
N VAL A 417 -0.80 -19.04 14.05
CA VAL A 417 -0.17 -19.70 12.89
C VAL A 417 1.30 -19.29 12.73
N GLN A 418 1.68 -18.06 13.12
CA GLN A 418 3.07 -17.63 13.09
C GLN A 418 3.93 -18.39 14.10
N ALA A 419 3.41 -18.65 15.30
CA ALA A 419 4.08 -19.45 16.32
C ALA A 419 4.22 -20.92 15.89
N VAL A 420 3.22 -21.47 15.20
CA VAL A 420 3.32 -22.80 14.56
C VAL A 420 4.44 -22.78 13.51
N ARG A 421 4.41 -21.86 12.54
CA ARG A 421 5.40 -21.80 11.43
C ARG A 421 6.84 -21.62 11.88
N ARG A 422 7.08 -20.91 12.98
CA ARG A 422 8.44 -20.75 13.55
C ARG A 422 9.08 -22.06 13.96
N GLN A 423 8.28 -23.10 14.20
CA GLN A 423 8.73 -24.42 14.59
C GLN A 423 8.77 -25.42 13.42
N LEU A 424 8.36 -24.99 12.22
CA LEU A 424 8.38 -25.82 11.02
C LEU A 424 9.63 -25.54 10.18
N GLY A 425 10.24 -26.58 9.66
CA GLY A 425 11.19 -26.50 8.55
C GLY A 425 10.44 -26.66 7.22
N VAL A 426 10.46 -25.64 6.37
CA VAL A 426 9.64 -25.66 5.14
C VAL A 426 10.49 -25.42 3.90
N VAL A 427 10.38 -26.33 2.92
CA VAL A 427 10.94 -26.15 1.58
C VAL A 427 9.80 -26.23 0.57
N LEU A 428 9.46 -25.06 0.00
CA LEU A 428 8.42 -24.98 -1.05
C LEU A 428 9.02 -25.20 -2.44
N GLN A 429 8.23 -25.71 -3.37
CA GLN A 429 8.60 -25.99 -4.76
C GLN A 429 9.26 -24.79 -5.47
N ASN A 430 8.70 -23.59 -5.27
CA ASN A 430 9.19 -22.33 -5.84
C ASN A 430 9.79 -21.39 -4.77
N GLY A 431 10.61 -21.95 -3.88
CA GLY A 431 11.27 -21.15 -2.83
C GLY A 431 12.14 -20.06 -3.44
N ARG A 432 11.92 -18.81 -3.01
CA ARG A 432 12.73 -17.65 -3.47
C ARG A 432 13.92 -17.42 -2.55
N ILE A 433 15.03 -17.03 -3.18
CA ILE A 433 16.25 -16.60 -2.52
C ILE A 433 16.26 -15.07 -2.56
N ASN A 434 16.51 -14.45 -1.42
CA ASN A 434 16.58 -13.01 -1.29
C ASN A 434 17.99 -12.51 -1.61
N SER A 435 18.11 -11.27 -2.08
CA SER A 435 19.41 -10.60 -2.13
C SER A 435 19.95 -10.44 -0.72
N GLY A 436 21.23 -10.84 -0.51
CA GLY A 436 21.87 -10.81 0.80
C GLY A 436 23.00 -11.85 0.87
N SER A 437 23.63 -12.00 2.04
CA SER A 437 24.69 -13.02 2.22
C SER A 437 24.12 -14.45 2.25
N MET A 438 24.99 -15.45 2.08
CA MET A 438 24.66 -16.85 2.34
C MET A 438 24.10 -17.02 3.75
N PHE A 439 24.75 -16.39 4.74
CA PHE A 439 24.31 -16.39 6.13
C PHE A 439 22.87 -15.87 6.30
N ASP A 440 22.58 -14.69 5.74
CA ASP A 440 21.23 -14.11 5.80
C ASP A 440 20.18 -15.01 5.16
N ASN A 441 20.54 -15.67 4.07
CA ASN A 441 19.63 -16.57 3.37
C ASN A 441 19.40 -17.90 4.11
N ILE A 442 20.41 -18.42 4.82
CA ILE A 442 20.27 -19.63 5.65
C ILE A 442 19.45 -19.30 6.89
N THR A 443 19.80 -18.23 7.59
CA THR A 443 19.18 -17.87 8.88
C THR A 443 17.79 -17.28 8.72
N CYS A 444 17.54 -16.55 7.62
CA CYS A 444 16.26 -15.87 7.33
C CYS A 444 15.76 -15.01 8.51
N GLY A 445 16.69 -14.42 9.25
CA GLY A 445 16.41 -13.60 10.43
C GLY A 445 16.21 -14.37 11.75
N ALA A 446 16.40 -15.69 11.76
CA ALA A 446 16.44 -16.47 12.99
C ALA A 446 17.68 -16.09 13.82
N LEU A 447 17.50 -16.08 15.16
CA LEU A 447 18.59 -15.84 16.11
C LEU A 447 19.44 -17.10 16.25
N VAL A 448 20.33 -17.31 15.31
CA VAL A 448 21.27 -18.45 15.27
C VAL A 448 22.70 -17.94 15.09
N THR A 449 23.66 -18.70 15.58
CA THR A 449 25.08 -18.40 15.48
C THR A 449 25.62 -18.75 14.08
N LEU A 450 26.78 -18.21 13.74
CA LEU A 450 27.49 -18.56 12.51
C LEU A 450 27.80 -20.06 12.45
N GLU A 451 28.13 -20.69 13.59
CA GLU A 451 28.43 -22.13 13.65
C GLU A 451 27.19 -22.98 13.37
N GLU A 452 26.01 -22.59 13.89
CA GLU A 452 24.74 -23.27 13.60
C GLU A 452 24.37 -23.13 12.12
N ALA A 453 24.66 -21.97 11.49
CA ALA A 453 24.48 -21.81 10.06
C ALA A 453 25.40 -22.72 9.24
N TRP A 454 26.67 -22.90 9.66
CA TRP A 454 27.59 -23.88 9.07
C TRP A 454 27.11 -25.31 9.27
N GLU A 455 26.59 -25.65 10.44
CA GLU A 455 26.00 -26.97 10.71
C GLU A 455 24.84 -27.26 9.74
N ALA A 456 23.91 -26.30 9.58
CA ALA A 456 22.82 -26.42 8.61
C ALA A 456 23.33 -26.57 7.15
N ALA A 457 24.36 -25.84 6.77
CA ALA A 457 25.00 -25.96 5.47
C ALA A 457 25.64 -27.36 5.27
N ARG A 458 26.29 -27.91 6.31
CA ARG A 458 26.83 -29.29 6.27
C ARG A 458 25.69 -30.31 6.12
N MET A 459 24.63 -30.18 6.90
CA MET A 459 23.44 -31.06 6.80
C MET A 459 22.79 -31.05 5.43
N ALA A 460 22.77 -29.90 4.76
CA ALA A 460 22.24 -29.75 3.39
C ALA A 460 23.25 -30.13 2.29
N GLY A 461 24.47 -30.52 2.63
CA GLY A 461 25.53 -30.82 1.67
C GLY A 461 26.02 -29.59 0.89
N LEU A 462 25.89 -28.39 1.47
CA LEU A 462 26.24 -27.11 0.83
C LEU A 462 27.57 -26.54 1.33
N ALA A 463 28.10 -27.02 2.46
CA ALA A 463 29.28 -26.45 3.12
C ALA A 463 30.50 -26.38 2.20
N ALA A 464 30.82 -27.45 1.48
CA ALA A 464 31.96 -27.49 0.55
C ALA A 464 31.85 -26.45 -0.59
N ASP A 465 30.63 -26.17 -1.08
CA ASP A 465 30.43 -25.11 -2.06
C ASP A 465 30.66 -23.73 -1.45
N ILE A 466 30.18 -23.49 -0.23
CA ILE A 466 30.34 -22.22 0.46
C ILE A 466 31.84 -21.96 0.77
N GLU A 467 32.58 -22.98 1.18
CA GLU A 467 34.03 -22.89 1.45
C GLU A 467 34.85 -22.50 0.19
N GLN A 468 34.38 -22.89 -0.99
CA GLN A 468 35.02 -22.50 -2.27
C GLN A 468 34.61 -21.10 -2.74
N MET A 469 33.63 -20.46 -2.12
CA MET A 469 33.24 -19.10 -2.46
C MET A 469 34.19 -18.06 -1.85
N PRO A 470 34.49 -16.95 -2.57
CA PRO A 470 35.52 -15.97 -2.14
C PRO A 470 35.32 -15.40 -0.73
N MET A 471 34.04 -15.30 -0.26
CA MET A 471 33.69 -14.74 1.04
C MET A 471 33.01 -15.76 1.98
N GLY A 472 33.01 -17.06 1.64
CA GLY A 472 32.37 -18.10 2.42
C GLY A 472 30.90 -17.78 2.74
N MET A 473 30.50 -17.87 4.02
CA MET A 473 29.14 -17.54 4.49
C MET A 473 28.71 -16.08 4.23
N HIS A 474 29.65 -15.17 4.03
CA HIS A 474 29.38 -13.77 3.73
C HIS A 474 29.29 -13.48 2.23
N THR A 475 29.41 -14.51 1.37
CA THR A 475 29.24 -14.35 -0.07
C THR A 475 27.85 -13.81 -0.39
N VAL A 476 27.80 -12.72 -1.16
CA VAL A 476 26.54 -12.06 -1.54
C VAL A 476 25.86 -12.84 -2.66
N ILE A 477 24.60 -13.13 -2.45
CA ILE A 477 23.71 -13.76 -3.41
C ILE A 477 22.84 -12.69 -4.05
N SER A 478 22.75 -12.71 -5.38
CA SER A 478 21.86 -11.83 -6.13
C SER A 478 20.40 -12.24 -5.98
N GLU A 479 19.48 -11.33 -6.25
CA GLU A 479 18.04 -11.59 -6.20
C GLU A 479 17.66 -12.82 -7.07
N GLY A 480 16.87 -13.71 -6.48
CA GLY A 480 16.49 -14.99 -7.11
C GLY A 480 17.61 -16.02 -7.18
N GLY A 481 18.80 -15.76 -6.61
CA GLY A 481 19.94 -16.67 -6.60
C GLY A 481 20.50 -16.96 -7.99
N THR A 482 20.51 -15.96 -8.88
CA THR A 482 20.95 -16.15 -10.29
C THR A 482 22.42 -16.52 -10.42
N ASN A 483 23.23 -16.21 -9.41
CA ASN A 483 24.64 -16.59 -9.29
C ASN A 483 24.87 -17.97 -8.67
N LEU A 484 23.80 -18.72 -8.36
CA LEU A 484 23.87 -20.10 -7.85
C LEU A 484 23.36 -21.11 -8.88
N SER A 485 23.93 -22.31 -8.88
CA SER A 485 23.37 -23.43 -9.64
C SER A 485 22.02 -23.85 -9.08
N GLY A 486 21.20 -24.58 -9.86
CA GLY A 486 19.91 -25.13 -9.41
C GLY A 486 20.03 -25.98 -8.14
N GLY A 487 21.06 -26.86 -8.11
CA GLY A 487 21.33 -27.70 -6.94
C GLY A 487 21.81 -26.90 -5.72
N GLN A 488 22.65 -25.87 -5.90
CA GLN A 488 23.06 -24.98 -4.81
C GLN A 488 21.87 -24.20 -4.23
N ARG A 489 21.00 -23.67 -5.09
CA ARG A 489 19.75 -23.01 -4.65
C ARG A 489 18.88 -23.93 -3.81
N GLN A 490 18.70 -25.17 -4.26
CA GLN A 490 17.86 -26.14 -3.56
C GLN A 490 18.48 -26.53 -2.20
N ARG A 491 19.81 -26.77 -2.16
CA ARG A 491 20.53 -27.04 -0.90
C ARG A 491 20.48 -25.88 0.07
N LEU A 492 20.53 -24.63 -0.42
CA LEU A 492 20.37 -23.43 0.39
C LEU A 492 18.97 -23.36 1.05
N LEU A 493 17.91 -23.67 0.30
CA LEU A 493 16.55 -23.74 0.84
C LEU A 493 16.38 -24.86 1.86
N ILE A 494 17.07 -25.98 1.67
CA ILE A 494 17.09 -27.10 2.64
C ILE A 494 17.86 -26.66 3.91
N ALA A 495 19.04 -26.04 3.80
CA ALA A 495 19.78 -25.50 4.94
C ALA A 495 18.93 -24.53 5.75
N ARG A 496 18.21 -23.61 5.06
CA ARG A 496 17.26 -22.68 5.71
C ARG A 496 16.18 -23.42 6.50
N ALA A 497 15.63 -24.51 5.98
CA ALA A 497 14.61 -25.28 6.66
C ALA A 497 15.15 -26.03 7.90
N MET A 498 16.45 -26.38 7.90
CA MET A 498 17.08 -27.19 8.94
C MET A 498 17.77 -26.36 10.05
N VAL A 499 18.09 -25.08 9.80
CA VAL A 499 18.89 -24.26 10.70
C VAL A 499 18.30 -24.11 12.12
N VAL A 500 16.96 -24.09 12.23
CA VAL A 500 16.25 -23.98 13.51
C VAL A 500 16.02 -25.35 14.17
N LYS A 501 16.55 -26.44 13.60
CA LYS A 501 16.38 -27.83 14.09
C LYS A 501 14.90 -28.17 14.38
N PRO A 502 14.02 -28.03 13.38
CA PRO A 502 12.58 -28.15 13.59
C PRO A 502 12.17 -29.59 13.94
N LYS A 503 11.03 -29.74 14.64
CA LYS A 503 10.40 -31.04 14.93
C LYS A 503 9.51 -31.52 13.80
N ILE A 504 9.11 -30.64 12.90
CA ILE A 504 8.27 -30.94 11.75
C ILE A 504 8.92 -30.33 10.50
N ILE A 505 9.05 -31.13 9.45
CA ILE A 505 9.64 -30.71 8.18
C ILE A 505 8.65 -30.99 7.05
N LEU A 506 8.34 -29.95 6.28
CA LEU A 506 7.46 -30.01 5.12
C LEU A 506 8.28 -29.75 3.85
N MET A 507 8.32 -30.69 2.90
CA MET A 507 9.12 -30.57 1.68
C MET A 507 8.25 -30.80 0.44
N ASP A 508 8.13 -29.80 -0.42
CA ASP A 508 7.45 -29.89 -1.71
C ASP A 508 8.49 -29.95 -2.85
N GLU A 509 8.73 -31.14 -3.38
CA GLU A 509 9.71 -31.43 -4.45
C GLU A 509 11.14 -30.93 -4.16
N ALA A 510 11.51 -30.87 -2.89
CA ALA A 510 12.73 -30.24 -2.41
C ALA A 510 14.04 -30.91 -2.89
N THR A 511 14.00 -32.13 -3.40
CA THR A 511 15.19 -32.88 -3.84
C THR A 511 15.28 -33.05 -5.37
N SER A 512 14.39 -32.39 -6.13
CA SER A 512 14.26 -32.60 -7.58
C SER A 512 15.50 -32.22 -8.41
N ALA A 513 16.30 -31.23 -7.95
CA ALA A 513 17.53 -30.79 -8.62
C ALA A 513 18.82 -31.31 -7.95
N LEU A 514 18.71 -32.24 -6.98
CA LEU A 514 19.88 -32.82 -6.32
C LEU A 514 20.36 -34.06 -7.06
N ASP A 515 21.68 -34.25 -7.09
CA ASP A 515 22.31 -35.51 -7.47
C ASP A 515 22.16 -36.56 -6.36
N ASN A 516 22.33 -37.82 -6.70
CA ASN A 516 22.12 -38.94 -5.77
C ASN A 516 23.01 -38.88 -4.52
N ARG A 517 24.25 -38.41 -4.65
CA ARG A 517 25.20 -38.25 -3.53
C ARG A 517 24.71 -37.20 -2.53
N THR A 518 24.34 -36.03 -3.02
CA THR A 518 23.84 -34.95 -2.18
C THR A 518 22.49 -35.32 -1.55
N GLN A 519 21.62 -36.01 -2.30
CA GLN A 519 20.35 -36.51 -1.77
C GLN A 519 20.57 -37.48 -0.60
N ALA A 520 21.56 -38.36 -0.67
CA ALA A 520 21.92 -39.28 0.43
C ALA A 520 22.36 -38.50 1.69
N ILE A 521 23.20 -37.46 1.54
CA ILE A 521 23.64 -36.61 2.65
C ILE A 521 22.43 -35.93 3.33
N VAL A 522 21.53 -35.35 2.55
CA VAL A 522 20.33 -34.70 3.07
C VAL A 522 19.43 -35.70 3.79
N THR A 523 19.21 -36.89 3.23
CA THR A 523 18.38 -37.93 3.82
C THR A 523 18.96 -38.39 5.16
N GLU A 524 20.26 -38.70 5.22
CA GLU A 524 20.94 -39.08 6.46
C GLU A 524 20.86 -37.99 7.53
N SER A 525 20.98 -36.73 7.12
CA SER A 525 20.88 -35.57 8.03
C SER A 525 19.46 -35.43 8.59
N LEU A 526 18.45 -35.63 7.75
CA LEU A 526 17.04 -35.61 8.15
C LEU A 526 16.70 -36.75 9.11
N ASP A 527 17.25 -37.95 8.91
CA ASP A 527 17.06 -39.09 9.79
C ASP A 527 17.64 -38.83 11.19
N LYS A 528 18.81 -38.17 11.25
CA LYS A 528 19.45 -37.76 12.51
C LYS A 528 18.65 -36.72 13.30
N LEU A 529 17.85 -35.89 12.66
CA LEU A 529 17.05 -34.86 13.32
C LEU A 529 15.83 -35.41 14.08
N ASN A 530 15.44 -36.68 13.86
CA ASN A 530 14.24 -37.28 14.46
C ASN A 530 13.00 -36.39 14.35
N ALA A 531 12.83 -35.72 13.20
CA ALA A 531 11.71 -34.82 12.92
C ALA A 531 10.62 -35.54 12.15
N THR A 532 9.37 -35.20 12.43
CA THR A 532 8.22 -35.60 11.58
C THR A 532 8.39 -35.01 10.18
N ARG A 533 8.29 -35.84 9.15
CA ARG A 533 8.53 -35.43 7.75
C ARG A 533 7.30 -35.66 6.91
N VAL A 534 6.84 -34.60 6.25
CA VAL A 534 5.79 -34.68 5.22
C VAL A 534 6.41 -34.22 3.91
N VAL A 535 6.51 -35.14 2.95
CA VAL A 535 7.22 -34.90 1.70
C VAL A 535 6.30 -35.13 0.51
N ILE A 536 6.18 -34.12 -0.36
CA ILE A 536 5.64 -34.32 -1.72
C ILE A 536 6.82 -34.62 -2.63
N SER A 537 6.84 -35.79 -3.24
CA SER A 537 7.90 -36.18 -4.17
C SER A 537 7.35 -36.99 -5.31
N HIS A 538 8.01 -36.86 -6.45
CA HIS A 538 7.84 -37.77 -7.60
C HIS A 538 9.03 -38.73 -7.72
N ARG A 539 10.09 -38.61 -6.93
CA ARG A 539 11.28 -39.47 -6.98
C ARG A 539 11.09 -40.74 -6.15
N LEU A 540 11.24 -41.90 -6.81
CA LEU A 540 11.14 -43.22 -6.15
C LEU A 540 12.13 -43.38 -5.01
N SER A 541 13.39 -42.86 -5.15
CA SER A 541 14.41 -42.93 -4.11
C SER A 541 14.00 -42.21 -2.81
N THR A 542 13.18 -41.18 -2.92
CA THR A 542 12.65 -40.46 -1.73
C THR A 542 11.45 -41.19 -1.13
N ILE A 543 10.52 -41.65 -1.98
CA ILE A 543 9.24 -42.26 -1.57
C ILE A 543 9.44 -43.63 -0.92
N ARG A 544 10.44 -44.41 -1.39
CA ARG A 544 10.70 -45.77 -0.94
C ARG A 544 11.00 -45.90 0.56
N ASN A 545 11.61 -44.84 1.14
CA ASN A 545 11.99 -44.81 2.54
C ASN A 545 10.91 -44.22 3.44
N ALA A 546 9.73 -43.87 2.91
CA ALA A 546 8.63 -43.36 3.70
C ALA A 546 7.94 -44.48 4.49
N ASP A 547 7.66 -44.22 5.79
CA ASP A 547 6.94 -45.16 6.65
C ASP A 547 5.52 -45.37 6.14
N ARG A 548 4.91 -44.30 5.57
CA ARG A 548 3.56 -44.33 5.00
C ARG A 548 3.44 -43.42 3.78
N ILE A 549 2.74 -43.88 2.79
CA ILE A 549 2.48 -43.17 1.55
C ILE A 549 0.99 -42.91 1.41
N TYR A 550 0.62 -41.66 1.18
CA TYR A 550 -0.73 -41.22 0.87
C TYR A 550 -0.86 -40.89 -0.61
N VAL A 551 -1.74 -41.59 -1.31
CA VAL A 551 -1.96 -41.40 -2.74
C VAL A 551 -3.21 -40.57 -2.98
N ILE A 552 -3.05 -39.39 -3.58
CA ILE A 552 -4.15 -38.48 -3.86
C ILE A 552 -4.42 -38.45 -5.38
N GLU A 553 -5.68 -38.68 -5.75
CA GLU A 553 -6.17 -38.55 -7.13
C GLU A 553 -7.44 -37.68 -7.13
N SER A 554 -7.46 -36.68 -8.02
CA SER A 554 -8.61 -35.79 -8.21
C SER A 554 -9.18 -35.22 -6.88
N GLY A 555 -8.28 -34.85 -5.95
CA GLY A 555 -8.62 -34.26 -4.67
C GLY A 555 -9.11 -35.26 -3.61
N ARG A 556 -9.03 -36.56 -3.83
CA ARG A 556 -9.42 -37.62 -2.89
C ARG A 556 -8.25 -38.51 -2.53
N LEU A 557 -8.25 -38.98 -1.30
CA LEU A 557 -7.33 -40.03 -0.87
C LEU A 557 -7.82 -41.36 -1.40
N VAL A 558 -6.99 -42.04 -2.26
CA VAL A 558 -7.38 -43.28 -2.91
C VAL A 558 -6.65 -44.50 -2.36
N GLU A 559 -5.38 -44.33 -1.93
CA GLU A 559 -4.58 -45.45 -1.38
C GLU A 559 -3.73 -44.95 -0.21
N VAL A 560 -3.52 -45.80 0.78
CA VAL A 560 -2.61 -45.58 1.92
C VAL A 560 -1.91 -46.91 2.22
N GLY A 561 -0.61 -46.86 2.47
CA GLY A 561 0.19 -48.01 2.86
C GLY A 561 1.70 -47.76 2.77
N SER A 562 2.50 -48.79 3.02
CA SER A 562 3.94 -48.77 2.77
C SER A 562 4.25 -48.92 1.25
N PHE A 563 5.50 -48.66 0.89
CA PHE A 563 5.92 -48.76 -0.53
C PHE A 563 5.63 -50.16 -1.11
N GLU A 564 6.02 -51.21 -0.39
CA GLU A 564 5.85 -52.59 -0.81
C GLU A 564 4.37 -52.98 -0.91
N GLU A 565 3.54 -52.61 0.07
CA GLU A 565 2.10 -52.87 0.06
C GLU A 565 1.41 -52.26 -1.16
N LEU A 566 1.72 -50.99 -1.46
CA LEU A 566 1.06 -50.26 -2.53
C LEU A 566 1.52 -50.75 -3.91
N VAL A 567 2.77 -51.15 -4.07
CA VAL A 567 3.25 -51.79 -5.31
C VAL A 567 2.56 -53.14 -5.52
N CYS A 568 2.44 -53.97 -4.47
CA CYS A 568 1.78 -55.29 -4.56
C CYS A 568 0.29 -55.18 -4.86
N ARG A 569 -0.40 -54.11 -4.42
CA ARG A 569 -1.84 -53.89 -4.73
C ARG A 569 -2.12 -53.62 -6.21
N GLY A 570 -1.12 -53.24 -7.01
CA GLY A 570 -1.30 -53.01 -8.45
C GLY A 570 -2.19 -51.81 -8.79
N GLY A 571 -2.42 -50.91 -7.83
CA GLY A 571 -3.32 -49.77 -7.95
C GLY A 571 -2.72 -48.57 -8.68
N LEU A 572 -3.18 -47.37 -8.34
CA LEU A 572 -2.68 -46.11 -8.92
C LEU A 572 -1.19 -45.92 -8.63
N PHE A 573 -0.77 -46.19 -7.37
CA PHE A 573 0.63 -46.05 -6.99
C PHE A 573 1.56 -46.93 -7.82
N ALA A 574 1.21 -48.21 -7.98
CA ALA A 574 2.00 -49.14 -8.81
C ALA A 574 2.14 -48.64 -10.26
N ARG A 575 1.07 -48.09 -10.85
CA ARG A 575 1.12 -47.49 -12.19
C ARG A 575 2.02 -46.26 -12.25
N LEU A 576 2.04 -45.41 -11.19
CA LEU A 576 2.93 -44.25 -11.11
C LEU A 576 4.39 -44.67 -11.01
N VAL A 577 4.69 -45.73 -10.22
CA VAL A 577 6.03 -46.33 -10.10
C VAL A 577 6.49 -46.92 -11.44
N ALA A 578 5.64 -47.67 -12.12
CA ALA A 578 5.96 -48.28 -13.42
C ALA A 578 6.38 -47.25 -14.47
N ARG A 579 5.63 -46.13 -14.55
CA ARG A 579 5.95 -45.02 -15.48
C ARG A 579 7.26 -44.30 -15.19
N GLN A 580 7.82 -44.43 -14.00
CA GLN A 580 9.10 -43.83 -13.64
C GLN A 580 10.29 -44.76 -13.86
N LEU A 581 10.03 -46.04 -14.04
CA LEU A 581 11.04 -47.07 -14.34
C LEU A 581 11.21 -47.28 -15.86
N GLU A 582 10.22 -46.87 -16.66
CA GLU A 582 10.31 -46.70 -18.11
C GLU A 582 11.07 -45.42 -18.50
#